data_492042f8ffc76be36a1899f741c13ba8
#
_entry.id   492042f8ffc76be36a1899f741c13ba8
#
_cell.length_a   1.000
_cell.length_b   1.000
_cell.length_c   1.000
_cell.angle_alpha   90.00
_cell.angle_beta   90.00
_cell.angle_gamma   90.00
#
_symmetry.space_group_name_H-M   'P 1'
#
loop_
_entity.id
_entity.type
_entity.pdbx_description
1 polymer ?
#
loop_
_entity_poly.entity_id
_entity_poly.type
_entity_poly.pdbx_seq_one_letter_code
_entity_poly.pdbx_strand_id
1 'polypeptide(L)'
;MTDTTLDDVFKEALDRYQAGEPAEDLIPVFKDICDRARKSSPAWTCLAWLYLLADKYNSALKAAQKAVKLNPQDPQARVNLAVAMLETGQKGVRKHVEIAQQIAMAIPELRDELQESFDDGLKRKPNWASLERVQAWVFDG
;
A
#
# COMPACT_ATOMS: atom_id res chain seq x y z
N MET A 1 -7.74 -31.35 13.37
CA MET A 1 -8.16 -30.02 12.91
C MET A 1 -7.01 -29.04 13.13
N THR A 2 -6.55 -28.44 12.08
CA THR A 2 -5.41 -27.51 12.17
C THR A 2 -5.96 -26.11 12.42
N ASP A 3 -5.55 -25.46 13.51
CA ASP A 3 -5.93 -24.07 13.74
C ASP A 3 -5.22 -23.19 12.75
N THR A 4 -5.97 -22.38 12.03
CA THR A 4 -5.44 -21.42 11.09
C THR A 4 -4.96 -20.19 11.86
N THR A 5 -3.66 -19.91 11.81
CA THR A 5 -3.10 -18.73 12.47
C THR A 5 -3.45 -17.48 11.68
N LEU A 6 -3.33 -16.33 12.33
CA LEU A 6 -3.54 -15.05 11.65
C LEU A 6 -2.50 -14.84 10.53
N ASP A 7 -1.27 -15.31 10.72
CA ASP A 7 -0.24 -15.27 9.69
C ASP A 7 -0.64 -16.11 8.49
N ASP A 8 -1.26 -17.28 8.70
CA ASP A 8 -1.74 -18.12 7.61
C ASP A 8 -2.86 -17.45 6.84
N VAL A 9 -3.78 -16.78 7.54
CA VAL A 9 -4.89 -16.02 6.92
C VAL A 9 -4.33 -14.89 6.07
N PHE A 10 -3.34 -14.17 6.59
CA PHE A 10 -2.69 -13.07 5.88
C PHE A 10 -1.99 -13.58 4.61
N LYS A 11 -1.25 -14.67 4.74
CA LYS A 11 -0.54 -15.28 3.59
C LYS A 11 -1.53 -15.74 2.52
N GLU A 12 -2.60 -16.40 2.93
CA GLU A 12 -3.64 -16.85 2.00
C GLU A 12 -4.27 -15.67 1.25
N ALA A 13 -4.53 -14.57 1.97
CA ALA A 13 -5.08 -13.36 1.36
C ALA A 13 -4.10 -12.75 0.34
N LEU A 14 -2.79 -12.74 0.64
CA LEU A 14 -1.78 -12.29 -0.31
C LEU A 14 -1.73 -13.19 -1.55
N ASP A 15 -1.85 -14.50 -1.37
CA ASP A 15 -1.88 -15.45 -2.49
C ASP A 15 -3.09 -15.20 -3.39
N ARG A 16 -4.25 -14.90 -2.80
CA ARG A 16 -5.45 -14.55 -3.54
C ARG A 16 -5.25 -13.26 -4.34
N TYR A 17 -4.59 -12.29 -3.76
CA TYR A 17 -4.23 -11.06 -4.45
C TYR A 17 -3.32 -11.35 -5.64
N GLN A 18 -2.28 -12.15 -5.45
CA GLN A 18 -1.36 -12.52 -6.52
C GLN A 18 -2.06 -13.33 -7.63
N ALA A 19 -3.07 -14.09 -7.27
CA ALA A 19 -3.87 -14.85 -8.23
C ALA A 19 -4.83 -13.97 -9.05
N GLY A 20 -4.92 -12.68 -8.75
CA GLY A 20 -5.71 -11.73 -9.53
C GLY A 20 -7.12 -11.50 -9.03
N GLU A 21 -7.45 -11.91 -7.80
CA GLU A 21 -8.77 -11.60 -7.25
C GLU A 21 -8.98 -10.09 -7.18
N PRO A 22 -10.19 -9.60 -7.47
CA PRO A 22 -10.48 -8.17 -7.41
C PRO A 22 -10.24 -7.58 -6.03
N ALA A 23 -9.72 -6.36 -5.99
CA ALA A 23 -9.46 -5.67 -4.73
C ALA A 23 -10.70 -5.59 -3.85
N GLU A 24 -11.86 -5.36 -4.45
CA GLU A 24 -13.13 -5.23 -3.72
C GLU A 24 -13.47 -6.49 -2.93
N ASP A 25 -13.12 -7.67 -3.44
CA ASP A 25 -13.38 -8.94 -2.77
C ASP A 25 -12.41 -9.18 -1.60
N LEU A 26 -11.22 -8.60 -1.67
CA LEU A 26 -10.18 -8.77 -0.65
C LEU A 26 -10.25 -7.73 0.47
N ILE A 27 -10.91 -6.60 0.23
CA ILE A 27 -11.05 -5.55 1.26
C ILE A 27 -11.66 -6.10 2.56
N PRO A 28 -12.80 -6.83 2.53
CA PRO A 28 -13.35 -7.39 3.79
C PRO A 28 -12.38 -8.32 4.50
N VAL A 29 -11.61 -9.09 3.76
CA VAL A 29 -10.61 -10.02 4.32
C VAL A 29 -9.52 -9.25 5.07
N PHE A 30 -8.95 -8.23 4.43
CA PHE A 30 -7.89 -7.43 5.06
C PHE A 30 -8.41 -6.52 6.17
N LYS A 31 -9.66 -6.07 6.10
CA LYS A 31 -10.29 -5.36 7.24
C LYS A 31 -10.35 -6.25 8.47
N ASP A 32 -10.76 -7.51 8.31
CA ASP A 32 -10.78 -8.47 9.40
C ASP A 32 -9.37 -8.70 9.97
N ILE A 33 -8.39 -8.86 9.10
CA ILE A 33 -6.99 -9.03 9.54
C ILE A 33 -6.53 -7.81 10.35
N CYS A 34 -6.81 -6.60 9.88
CA CYS A 34 -6.43 -5.38 10.59
C CYS A 34 -7.14 -5.26 11.94
N ASP A 35 -8.41 -5.68 12.02
CA ASP A 35 -9.15 -5.66 13.30
C ASP A 35 -8.57 -6.64 14.31
N ARG A 36 -8.05 -7.76 13.84
CA ARG A 36 -7.44 -8.79 14.67
C ARG A 36 -5.97 -8.55 14.97
N ALA A 37 -5.30 -7.75 14.15
CA ALA A 37 -3.88 -7.41 14.29
C ALA A 37 -3.70 -5.89 14.13
N ARG A 38 -4.24 -5.13 15.05
CA ARG A 38 -4.30 -3.66 14.96
C ARG A 38 -2.96 -2.96 14.84
N LYS A 39 -1.89 -3.60 15.30
CA LYS A 39 -0.54 -3.04 15.26
C LYS A 39 0.30 -3.60 14.11
N SER A 40 -0.30 -4.33 13.18
CA SER A 40 0.40 -4.87 12.02
C SER A 40 0.47 -3.82 10.91
N SER A 41 1.60 -3.14 10.78
CA SER A 41 1.82 -2.21 9.69
C SER A 41 1.61 -2.86 8.32
N PRO A 42 2.15 -4.07 8.04
CA PRO A 42 1.92 -4.71 6.76
C PRO A 42 0.45 -4.91 6.42
N ALA A 43 -0.38 -5.27 7.40
CA ALA A 43 -1.81 -5.46 7.16
C ALA A 43 -2.49 -4.15 6.77
N TRP A 44 -2.19 -3.06 7.47
CA TRP A 44 -2.75 -1.75 7.14
C TRP A 44 -2.24 -1.24 5.79
N THR A 45 -0.98 -1.51 5.46
CA THR A 45 -0.40 -1.15 4.17
C THR A 45 -1.14 -1.86 3.03
N CYS A 46 -1.40 -3.15 3.18
CA CYS A 46 -2.16 -3.91 2.18
C CYS A 46 -3.59 -3.40 2.05
N LEU A 47 -4.25 -3.13 3.17
CA LEU A 47 -5.63 -2.61 3.15
C LEU A 47 -5.70 -1.26 2.43
N ALA A 48 -4.75 -0.36 2.72
CA ALA A 48 -4.68 0.93 2.04
C ALA A 48 -4.53 0.76 0.53
N TRP A 49 -3.66 -0.14 0.09
CA TRP A 49 -3.45 -0.41 -1.33
C TRP A 49 -4.71 -0.93 -2.01
N LEU A 50 -5.42 -1.85 -1.37
CA LEU A 50 -6.68 -2.37 -1.90
C LEU A 50 -7.75 -1.28 -2.03
N TYR A 51 -7.84 -0.41 -1.03
CA TYR A 51 -8.75 0.74 -1.11
C TYR A 51 -8.39 1.65 -2.30
N LEU A 52 -7.10 1.89 -2.53
CA LEU A 52 -6.66 2.70 -3.68
C LEU A 52 -7.07 2.06 -5.00
N LEU A 53 -6.87 0.75 -5.13
CA LEU A 53 -7.26 0.02 -6.34
C LEU A 53 -8.76 0.04 -6.58
N ALA A 54 -9.55 0.10 -5.51
CA ALA A 54 -11.02 0.13 -5.58
C ALA A 54 -11.60 1.55 -5.61
N ASP A 55 -10.76 2.56 -5.79
CA ASP A 55 -11.16 3.98 -5.83
C ASP A 55 -11.82 4.49 -4.53
N LYS A 56 -11.51 3.84 -3.41
CA LYS A 56 -11.99 4.24 -2.09
C LYS A 56 -10.92 5.08 -1.38
N TYR A 57 -10.73 6.30 -1.90
CA TYR A 57 -9.58 7.13 -1.53
C TYR A 57 -9.59 7.64 -0.10
N ASN A 58 -10.75 7.99 0.46
CA ASN A 58 -10.83 8.44 1.85
C ASN A 58 -10.50 7.31 2.83
N SER A 59 -10.98 6.10 2.54
CA SER A 59 -10.64 4.93 3.34
C SER A 59 -9.17 4.58 3.21
N ALA A 60 -8.63 4.69 2.00
CA ALA A 60 -7.19 4.48 1.74
C ALA A 60 -6.35 5.46 2.54
N LEU A 61 -6.76 6.72 2.60
CA LEU A 61 -6.03 7.75 3.35
C LEU A 61 -5.91 7.36 4.83
N LYS A 62 -7.02 6.96 5.45
CA LYS A 62 -7.04 6.56 6.87
C LYS A 62 -6.18 5.33 7.12
N ALA A 63 -6.29 4.31 6.30
CA ALA A 63 -5.51 3.09 6.44
C ALA A 63 -4.01 3.35 6.25
N ALA A 64 -3.65 4.16 5.25
CA ALA A 64 -2.25 4.52 4.99
C ALA A 64 -1.66 5.36 6.13
N GLN A 65 -2.43 6.29 6.69
CA GLN A 65 -1.99 7.07 7.85
C GLN A 65 -1.69 6.15 9.03
N LYS A 66 -2.54 5.16 9.26
CA LYS A 66 -2.32 4.17 10.32
C LYS A 66 -1.06 3.35 10.06
N ALA A 67 -0.84 2.89 8.83
CA ALA A 67 0.34 2.12 8.46
C ALA A 67 1.63 2.93 8.68
N VAL A 68 1.66 4.18 8.25
CA VAL A 68 2.83 5.07 8.42
C VAL A 68 3.09 5.35 9.89
N LYS A 69 2.04 5.52 10.68
CA LYS A 69 2.19 5.73 12.12
C LYS A 69 2.84 4.52 12.80
N LEU A 70 2.45 3.32 12.37
CA LEU A 70 3.00 2.07 12.93
C LEU A 70 4.42 1.80 12.46
N ASN A 71 4.73 2.09 11.20
CA ASN A 71 6.07 1.92 10.65
C ASN A 71 6.43 3.06 9.70
N PRO A 72 7.01 4.16 10.24
CA PRO A 72 7.36 5.33 9.43
C PRO A 72 8.43 5.07 8.38
N GLN A 73 9.16 3.96 8.48
CA GLN A 73 10.26 3.62 7.57
C GLN A 73 9.87 2.64 6.48
N ASP A 74 8.59 2.30 6.36
CA ASP A 74 8.11 1.45 5.26
C ASP A 74 7.84 2.34 4.04
N PRO A 75 8.64 2.20 2.96
CA PRO A 75 8.44 3.04 1.78
C PRO A 75 7.11 2.79 1.07
N GLN A 76 6.60 1.56 1.11
CA GLN A 76 5.30 1.26 0.50
C GLN A 76 4.17 1.99 1.24
N ALA A 77 4.22 2.01 2.57
CA ALA A 77 3.23 2.75 3.36
C ALA A 77 3.27 4.24 3.02
N ARG A 78 4.47 4.82 2.84
CA ARG A 78 4.63 6.21 2.43
C ARG A 78 4.09 6.47 1.04
N VAL A 79 4.35 5.57 0.09
CA VAL A 79 3.82 5.67 -1.28
C VAL A 79 2.29 5.62 -1.27
N ASN A 80 1.71 4.66 -0.54
CA ASN A 80 0.25 4.54 -0.44
C ASN A 80 -0.36 5.82 0.12
N LEU A 81 0.26 6.38 1.16
CA LEU A 81 -0.21 7.63 1.75
C LEU A 81 -0.10 8.80 0.76
N ALA A 82 1.03 8.91 0.06
CA ALA A 82 1.22 9.97 -0.93
C ALA A 82 0.15 9.91 -2.03
N VAL A 83 -0.12 8.72 -2.57
CA VAL A 83 -1.15 8.53 -3.59
C VAL A 83 -2.53 8.91 -3.06
N ALA A 84 -2.87 8.42 -1.86
CA ALA A 84 -4.15 8.74 -1.23
C ALA A 84 -4.30 10.24 -0.98
N MET A 85 -3.23 10.91 -0.59
CA MET A 85 -3.24 12.36 -0.38
C MET A 85 -3.47 13.11 -1.69
N LEU A 86 -2.82 12.69 -2.78
CA LEU A 86 -3.07 13.29 -4.09
C LEU A 86 -4.52 13.13 -4.53
N GLU A 87 -5.07 11.93 -4.35
CA GLU A 87 -6.45 11.63 -4.75
C GLU A 87 -7.48 12.40 -3.92
N THR A 88 -7.15 12.75 -2.68
CA THR A 88 -8.05 13.46 -1.77
C THR A 88 -7.73 14.95 -1.64
N GLY A 89 -6.75 15.46 -2.40
CA GLY A 89 -6.41 16.88 -2.39
C GLY A 89 -5.72 17.35 -1.11
N GLN A 90 -5.07 16.46 -0.38
CA GLN A 90 -4.35 16.82 0.84
C GLN A 90 -3.01 17.47 0.54
N LYS A 91 -2.58 18.37 1.41
CA LYS A 91 -1.28 19.04 1.33
C LYS A 91 -0.24 18.25 2.09
N GLY A 92 1.05 18.44 1.74
CA GLY A 92 2.15 17.80 2.46
C GLY A 92 2.60 16.48 1.87
N VAL A 93 2.27 16.20 0.62
CA VAL A 93 2.64 14.96 -0.07
C VAL A 93 4.15 14.80 -0.17
N ARG A 94 4.88 15.89 -0.42
CA ARG A 94 6.33 15.87 -0.67
C ARG A 94 7.11 15.12 0.40
N LYS A 95 6.80 15.36 1.66
CA LYS A 95 7.50 14.73 2.78
C LYS A 95 7.49 13.20 2.67
N HIS A 96 6.35 12.63 2.33
CA HIS A 96 6.20 11.17 2.26
C HIS A 96 6.93 10.59 1.06
N VAL A 97 6.89 11.28 -0.08
CA VAL A 97 7.61 10.87 -1.29
C VAL A 97 9.11 10.93 -1.05
N GLU A 98 9.61 11.99 -0.43
CA GLU A 98 11.04 12.15 -0.15
C GLU A 98 11.56 11.05 0.78
N ILE A 99 10.78 10.68 1.79
CA ILE A 99 11.16 9.59 2.69
C ILE A 99 11.23 8.27 1.92
N ALA A 100 10.23 7.98 1.09
CA ALA A 100 10.23 6.77 0.26
C ALA A 100 11.44 6.76 -0.68
N GLN A 101 11.75 7.90 -1.31
CA GLN A 101 12.90 8.04 -2.20
C GLN A 101 14.21 7.75 -1.47
N GLN A 102 14.40 8.33 -0.29
CA GLN A 102 15.61 8.13 0.50
C GLN A 102 15.80 6.65 0.88
N ILE A 103 14.72 5.99 1.27
CA ILE A 103 14.78 4.57 1.64
C ILE A 103 15.10 3.72 0.41
N ALA A 104 14.46 4.00 -0.73
CA ALA A 104 14.70 3.29 -1.98
C ALA A 104 16.15 3.44 -2.46
N MET A 105 16.73 4.63 -2.27
CA MET A 105 18.13 4.87 -2.63
C MET A 105 19.10 4.14 -1.71
N ALA A 106 18.74 3.97 -0.45
CA ALA A 106 19.60 3.35 0.56
C ALA A 106 19.52 1.83 0.59
N ILE A 107 18.37 1.25 0.24
CA ILE A 107 18.10 -0.19 0.37
C ILE A 107 17.58 -0.74 -0.97
N PRO A 108 18.49 -1.36 -1.77
CA PRO A 108 18.11 -1.84 -3.12
C PRO A 108 16.95 -2.82 -3.14
N GLU A 109 16.83 -3.68 -2.14
CA GLU A 109 15.73 -4.66 -2.06
C GLU A 109 14.38 -3.97 -1.94
N LEU A 110 14.31 -2.90 -1.15
CA LEU A 110 13.08 -2.14 -0.97
C LEU A 110 12.76 -1.32 -2.22
N ARG A 111 13.79 -0.83 -2.91
CA ARG A 111 13.60 -0.16 -4.19
C ARG A 111 12.96 -1.09 -5.21
N ASP A 112 13.45 -2.33 -5.29
CA ASP A 112 12.92 -3.32 -6.23
C ASP A 112 11.48 -3.69 -5.90
N GLU A 113 11.16 -3.84 -4.61
CA GLU A 113 9.80 -4.11 -4.16
C GLU A 113 8.85 -2.97 -4.51
N LEU A 114 9.30 -1.72 -4.35
CA LEU A 114 8.51 -0.57 -4.76
C LEU A 114 8.24 -0.56 -6.25
N GLN A 115 9.27 -0.85 -7.05
CA GLN A 115 9.12 -0.91 -8.50
C GLN A 115 8.08 -1.94 -8.91
N GLU A 116 8.14 -3.12 -8.31
CA GLU A 116 7.15 -4.18 -8.55
C GLU A 116 5.73 -3.72 -8.19
N SER A 117 5.59 -3.00 -7.09
CA SER A 117 4.28 -2.48 -6.66
C SER A 117 3.73 -1.46 -7.64
N PHE A 118 4.57 -0.54 -8.13
CA PHE A 118 4.14 0.43 -9.13
C PHE A 118 3.71 -0.27 -10.42
N ASP A 119 4.51 -1.23 -10.89
CA ASP A 119 4.20 -1.99 -12.10
C ASP A 119 2.88 -2.75 -11.96
N ASP A 120 2.68 -3.41 -10.82
CA ASP A 120 1.45 -4.14 -10.52
C ASP A 120 0.23 -3.21 -10.47
N GLY A 121 0.39 -2.06 -9.81
CA GLY A 121 -0.68 -1.08 -9.70
C GLY A 121 -1.13 -0.54 -11.06
N LEU A 122 -0.17 -0.22 -11.92
CA LEU A 122 -0.46 0.30 -13.26
C LEU A 122 -1.02 -0.78 -14.18
N LYS A 123 -0.67 -2.04 -13.96
CA LYS A 123 -1.25 -3.15 -14.68
C LYS A 123 -2.72 -3.37 -14.30
N ARG A 124 -3.04 -3.27 -13.01
CA ARG A 124 -4.40 -3.47 -12.50
C ARG A 124 -5.30 -2.27 -12.78
N LYS A 125 -4.71 -1.08 -12.81
CA LYS A 125 -5.44 0.17 -12.99
C LYS A 125 -4.67 1.06 -13.96
N PRO A 126 -4.80 0.81 -15.28
CA PRO A 126 -4.07 1.58 -16.30
C PRO A 126 -4.44 3.08 -16.27
N ASN A 127 -3.48 3.92 -16.63
CA ASN A 127 -3.65 5.37 -16.69
C ASN A 127 -3.92 6.01 -15.32
N TRP A 128 -3.38 5.42 -14.28
CA TRP A 128 -3.51 5.93 -12.91
C TRP A 128 -2.53 7.08 -12.69
N ALA A 129 -2.97 8.30 -12.98
CA ALA A 129 -2.13 9.49 -13.00
C ALA A 129 -1.41 9.74 -11.67
N SER A 130 -2.10 9.60 -10.54
CA SER A 130 -1.49 9.82 -9.23
C SER A 130 -0.36 8.83 -8.94
N LEU A 131 -0.55 7.58 -9.31
CA LEU A 131 0.48 6.56 -9.11
C LEU A 131 1.69 6.81 -10.02
N GLU A 132 1.46 7.14 -11.29
CA GLU A 132 2.52 7.48 -12.23
C GLU A 132 3.33 8.68 -11.73
N ARG A 133 2.65 9.68 -11.19
CA ARG A 133 3.29 10.87 -10.66
C ARG A 133 4.18 10.55 -9.46
N VAL A 134 3.69 9.75 -8.52
CA VAL A 134 4.48 9.35 -7.35
C VAL A 134 5.66 8.49 -7.78
N GLN A 135 5.47 7.56 -8.72
CA GLN A 135 6.55 6.72 -9.25
C GLN A 135 7.68 7.58 -9.82
N ALA A 136 7.34 8.52 -10.69
CA ALA A 136 8.34 9.40 -11.29
C ALA A 136 9.08 10.21 -10.23
N TRP A 137 8.35 10.68 -9.23
CA TRP A 137 8.92 11.48 -8.17
C TRP A 137 9.89 10.66 -7.31
N VAL A 138 9.54 9.43 -6.98
CA VAL A 138 10.39 8.55 -6.17
C VAL A 138 11.67 8.18 -6.92
N PHE A 139 11.57 7.86 -8.22
CA PHE A 139 12.70 7.32 -8.98
C PHE A 139 13.46 8.35 -9.83
N ASP A 140 12.79 9.41 -10.26
CA ASP A 140 13.39 10.39 -11.18
C ASP A 140 13.58 11.77 -10.54
N GLY A 141 12.96 11.98 -9.40
CA GLY A 141 12.98 13.25 -8.73
C GLY A 141 14.14 13.52 -7.91
#